data_2c6dc258023d0989abfd2271df749e32
#
_entry.id   2c6dc258023d0989abfd2271df749e32
#
_cell.length_a   1.000
_cell.length_b   1.000
_cell.length_c   1.000
_cell.angle_alpha   90.00
_cell.angle_beta   90.00
_cell.angle_gamma   90.00
#
_symmetry.space_group_name_H-M   'P 1'
#
loop_
_entity.id
_entity.type
_entity.pdbx_description
1 polymer ?
#
loop_
_entity_poly.entity_id
_entity_poly.type
_entity_poly.pdbx_seq_one_letter_code
_entity_poly.pdbx_strand_id
1 'polypeptide(L)'
;MAAYDRSVVKDFRFGVGLHDARSRAKVQDAARRAEELGFDVLHVPDHLGAPAPFPALMSAAAATSTLRLGTFVLNAGFYKPALLARDVGAVRDLTEGRFELGLGTGYVRAEFEATELPYPSARQRIDHMQHVIEYIRKHLPDVLILIAGNGDRVLTIAAKQADIIGLTGGDQAPGAVDPLAERIEFVRSAAPDRFDSLELNVAITAMPIDGSGMPDLKIPRRFLPHLTDDELLRHPGVLSGSTRDMADRIRGYRDTYGVSYIIVQAPHAEVFAKVIAELR
;
A
#
# COMPACT_ATOMS: atom_id res chain seq x y z
N MET A 1 17.93 -10.86 18.00
CA MET A 1 16.64 -10.24 17.67
C MET A 1 16.18 -9.49 18.91
N ALA A 2 16.25 -8.14 18.91
CA ALA A 2 15.64 -7.36 19.99
C ALA A 2 14.12 -7.52 19.86
N ALA A 3 13.45 -7.87 20.97
CA ALA A 3 12.00 -7.95 20.99
C ALA A 3 11.42 -6.57 20.68
N TYR A 4 10.43 -6.50 19.78
CA TYR A 4 9.65 -5.29 19.53
C TYR A 4 9.08 -4.80 20.86
N ASP A 5 9.33 -3.52 21.19
CA ASP A 5 8.76 -2.93 22.41
C ASP A 5 7.25 -2.86 22.27
N ARG A 6 6.54 -3.69 23.02
CA ARG A 6 5.07 -3.80 23.00
C ARG A 6 4.36 -2.58 23.60
N SER A 7 5.08 -1.55 24.01
CA SER A 7 4.46 -0.37 24.66
C SER A 7 3.64 0.52 23.71
N VAL A 8 3.76 0.36 22.39
CA VAL A 8 2.99 1.10 21.36
C VAL A 8 2.44 0.14 20.32
N VAL A 9 1.50 -0.71 20.72
CA VAL A 9 0.76 -1.53 19.76
C VAL A 9 -0.23 -0.62 19.02
N LYS A 10 -0.01 -0.40 17.71
CA LYS A 10 -0.94 0.36 16.88
C LYS A 10 -2.19 -0.46 16.57
N ASP A 11 -3.34 0.20 16.54
CA ASP A 11 -4.58 -0.41 16.06
C ASP A 11 -4.45 -0.82 14.60
N PHE A 12 -5.16 -1.86 14.22
CA PHE A 12 -5.20 -2.28 12.83
C PHE A 12 -5.94 -1.26 11.95
N ARG A 13 -5.37 -1.00 10.78
CA ARG A 13 -6.01 -0.29 9.67
C ARG A 13 -6.10 -1.20 8.45
N PHE A 14 -7.21 -1.08 7.72
CA PHE A 14 -7.50 -1.93 6.58
C PHE A 14 -7.81 -1.10 5.35
N GLY A 15 -7.04 -1.34 4.28
CA GLY A 15 -7.24 -0.70 2.98
C GLY A 15 -7.74 -1.69 1.94
N VAL A 16 -8.52 -1.19 0.99
CA VAL A 16 -8.94 -1.96 -0.19
C VAL A 16 -8.65 -1.21 -1.47
N GLY A 17 -8.07 -1.90 -2.45
CA GLY A 17 -7.78 -1.34 -3.77
C GLY A 17 -9.04 -1.30 -4.65
N LEU A 18 -9.33 -0.12 -5.25
CA LEU A 18 -10.33 0.00 -6.31
C LEU A 18 -9.71 -0.48 -7.63
N HIS A 19 -10.37 -1.44 -8.30
CA HIS A 19 -9.91 -1.93 -9.59
C HIS A 19 -10.99 -1.67 -10.66
N ASP A 20 -11.47 -2.26 -11.43
CA ASP A 20 -12.35 -2.20 -12.60
C ASP A 20 -13.60 -1.26 -12.55
N ALA A 21 -13.63 -0.26 -11.70
CA ALA A 21 -14.76 0.66 -11.56
C ALA A 21 -14.66 1.84 -12.54
N ARG A 22 -15.20 1.69 -13.74
CA ARG A 22 -15.10 2.69 -14.84
C ARG A 22 -16.33 3.60 -14.98
N SER A 23 -17.24 3.60 -14.03
CA SER A 23 -18.38 4.52 -14.04
C SER A 23 -18.59 5.11 -12.64
N ARG A 24 -19.22 6.30 -12.59
CA ARG A 24 -19.55 6.95 -11.32
C ARG A 24 -20.27 5.99 -10.37
N ALA A 25 -21.31 5.30 -10.86
CA ALA A 25 -22.07 4.37 -10.04
C ALA A 25 -21.19 3.28 -9.45
N LYS A 26 -20.36 2.60 -10.27
CA LYS A 26 -19.46 1.54 -9.80
C LYS A 26 -18.44 2.02 -8.79
N VAL A 27 -17.85 3.23 -8.98
CA VAL A 27 -16.89 3.80 -8.01
C VAL A 27 -17.60 4.09 -6.69
N GLN A 28 -18.76 4.72 -6.73
CA GLN A 28 -19.53 5.08 -5.54
C GLN A 28 -20.06 3.85 -4.80
N ASP A 29 -20.52 2.83 -5.52
CA ASP A 29 -20.98 1.57 -4.92
C ASP A 29 -19.83 0.83 -4.26
N ALA A 30 -18.66 0.74 -4.91
CA ALA A 30 -17.47 0.14 -4.32
C ALA A 30 -17.00 0.89 -3.07
N ALA A 31 -17.07 2.23 -3.07
CA ALA A 31 -16.69 3.04 -1.92
C ALA A 31 -17.65 2.85 -0.74
N ARG A 32 -18.97 2.92 -0.96
CA ARG A 32 -19.97 2.62 0.07
C ARG A 32 -19.78 1.20 0.62
N ARG A 33 -19.58 0.24 -0.27
CA ARG A 33 -19.38 -1.14 0.15
C ARG A 33 -18.13 -1.33 0.99
N ALA A 34 -17.02 -0.66 0.63
CA ALA A 34 -15.80 -0.67 1.44
C ALA A 34 -16.04 -0.11 2.86
N GLU A 35 -16.75 1.02 2.97
CA GLU A 35 -17.12 1.63 4.25
C GLU A 35 -18.01 0.70 5.09
N GLU A 36 -19.03 0.08 4.49
CA GLU A 36 -19.92 -0.91 5.14
C GLU A 36 -19.18 -2.16 5.61
N LEU A 37 -18.20 -2.62 4.85
CA LEU A 37 -17.37 -3.79 5.19
C LEU A 37 -16.34 -3.51 6.28
N GLY A 38 -16.22 -2.26 6.72
CA GLY A 38 -15.32 -1.86 7.80
C GLY A 38 -13.89 -1.59 7.34
N PHE A 39 -13.66 -1.32 6.06
CA PHE A 39 -12.36 -0.79 5.62
C PHE A 39 -12.19 0.65 6.05
N ASP A 40 -10.95 1.01 6.37
CA ASP A 40 -10.58 2.36 6.79
C ASP A 40 -10.18 3.24 5.59
N VAL A 41 -9.67 2.63 4.51
CA VAL A 41 -9.14 3.37 3.35
C VAL A 41 -9.52 2.67 2.04
N LEU A 42 -9.99 3.45 1.05
CA LEU A 42 -10.11 3.04 -0.34
C LEU A 42 -8.92 3.58 -1.14
N HIS A 43 -8.21 2.69 -1.84
CA HIS A 43 -7.05 3.04 -2.64
C HIS A 43 -7.32 2.93 -4.14
N VAL A 44 -6.75 3.87 -4.91
CA VAL A 44 -6.76 3.82 -6.37
C VAL A 44 -5.32 3.72 -6.87
N PRO A 45 -4.99 2.71 -7.70
CA PRO A 45 -3.68 2.60 -8.34
C PRO A 45 -3.56 3.57 -9.52
N ASP A 46 -2.33 3.95 -9.87
CA ASP A 46 -2.04 4.81 -11.02
C ASP A 46 -1.41 3.99 -12.15
N HIS A 47 -2.26 3.23 -12.81
CA HIS A 47 -1.91 2.45 -14.00
C HIS A 47 -2.77 2.86 -15.19
N LEU A 48 -2.17 2.92 -16.38
CA LEU A 48 -2.93 3.11 -17.62
C LEU A 48 -3.91 1.94 -17.80
N GLY A 49 -5.18 2.29 -18.05
CA GLY A 49 -6.26 1.31 -18.13
C GLY A 49 -7.01 1.08 -16.83
N ALA A 50 -6.50 1.51 -15.67
CA ALA A 50 -7.25 1.65 -14.43
C ALA A 50 -8.03 3.00 -14.41
N PRO A 51 -8.95 3.22 -13.45
CA PRO A 51 -9.54 4.54 -13.23
C PRO A 51 -8.47 5.59 -12.90
N ALA A 52 -8.61 6.81 -13.46
CA ALA A 52 -7.73 7.91 -13.10
C ALA A 52 -7.86 8.22 -11.59
N PRO A 53 -6.74 8.27 -10.83
CA PRO A 53 -6.79 8.28 -9.37
C PRO A 53 -7.64 9.42 -8.78
N PHE A 54 -7.32 10.67 -9.06
CA PHE A 54 -8.00 11.81 -8.44
C PHE A 54 -9.50 11.90 -8.80
N PRO A 55 -9.94 11.76 -10.07
CA PRO A 55 -11.37 11.71 -10.39
C PRO A 55 -12.12 10.58 -9.70
N ALA A 56 -11.52 9.38 -9.61
CA ALA A 56 -12.13 8.24 -8.92
C ALA A 56 -12.25 8.49 -7.42
N LEU A 57 -11.19 9.00 -6.77
CA LEU A 57 -11.19 9.34 -5.35
C LEU A 57 -12.22 10.41 -5.02
N MET A 58 -12.37 11.46 -5.86
CA MET A 58 -13.40 12.48 -5.66
C MET A 58 -14.81 11.93 -5.81
N SER A 59 -15.02 10.97 -6.74
CA SER A 59 -16.31 10.29 -6.87
C SER A 59 -16.62 9.42 -5.64
N ALA A 60 -15.62 8.74 -5.08
CA ALA A 60 -15.74 7.96 -3.84
C ALA A 60 -16.03 8.85 -2.63
N ALA A 61 -15.32 9.98 -2.50
CA ALA A 61 -15.50 10.97 -1.44
C ALA A 61 -16.94 11.47 -1.35
N ALA A 62 -17.56 11.73 -2.50
CA ALA A 62 -18.95 12.20 -2.58
C ALA A 62 -19.99 11.15 -2.14
N ALA A 63 -19.60 9.90 -1.95
CA ALA A 63 -20.48 8.79 -1.61
C ALA A 63 -20.24 8.20 -0.21
N THR A 64 -19.23 8.68 0.51
CA THR A 64 -18.78 8.18 1.82
C THR A 64 -18.55 9.33 2.79
N SER A 65 -18.59 9.06 4.09
CA SER A 65 -18.44 10.08 5.13
C SER A 65 -17.22 9.86 6.03
N THR A 66 -16.81 8.63 6.26
CA THR A 66 -15.72 8.28 7.18
C THR A 66 -14.55 7.61 6.48
N LEU A 67 -14.80 6.94 5.35
CA LEU A 67 -13.80 6.22 4.57
C LEU A 67 -12.70 7.19 4.12
N ARG A 68 -11.46 6.90 4.48
CA ARG A 68 -10.30 7.60 3.95
C ARG A 68 -10.04 7.19 2.51
N LEU A 69 -9.37 8.02 1.77
CA LEU A 69 -9.13 7.88 0.34
C LEU A 69 -7.65 7.99 0.09
N GLY A 70 -7.09 7.07 -0.67
CA GLY A 70 -5.66 7.04 -0.91
C GLY A 70 -5.29 6.63 -2.32
N THR A 71 -4.05 6.87 -2.66
CA THR A 71 -3.44 6.28 -3.85
C THR A 71 -2.53 5.14 -3.43
N PHE A 72 -2.56 4.00 -4.15
CA PHE A 72 -1.67 2.89 -3.87
C PHE A 72 -1.15 2.26 -5.16
N VAL A 73 -0.13 2.84 -5.74
CA VAL A 73 0.49 4.13 -5.47
C VAL A 73 0.51 4.97 -6.74
N LEU A 74 0.65 6.30 -6.65
CA LEU A 74 0.93 7.11 -7.83
C LEU A 74 2.32 6.80 -8.37
N ASN A 75 2.44 6.78 -9.70
CA ASN A 75 3.73 6.78 -10.38
C ASN A 75 4.31 8.21 -10.34
N ALA A 76 5.25 8.48 -9.44
CA ALA A 76 5.86 9.80 -9.30
C ALA A 76 6.40 10.36 -10.64
N GLY A 77 6.83 9.49 -11.56
CA GLY A 77 7.35 9.87 -12.88
C GLY A 77 6.32 10.56 -13.79
N PHE A 78 5.04 10.43 -13.52
CA PHE A 78 3.97 11.09 -14.29
C PHE A 78 3.68 12.52 -13.82
N TYR A 79 4.23 12.95 -12.71
CA TYR A 79 3.87 14.22 -12.07
C TYR A 79 5.03 15.20 -11.93
N LYS A 80 4.71 16.48 -12.08
CA LYS A 80 5.59 17.59 -11.68
C LYS A 80 5.27 18.00 -10.25
N PRO A 81 6.26 18.27 -9.38
CA PRO A 81 6.04 18.49 -7.95
C PRO A 81 4.96 19.55 -7.63
N ALA A 82 5.03 20.72 -8.26
CA ALA A 82 4.08 21.81 -7.99
C ALA A 82 2.66 21.51 -8.47
N LEU A 83 2.51 20.79 -9.61
CA LEU A 83 1.20 20.40 -10.11
C LEU A 83 0.58 19.32 -9.23
N LEU A 84 1.38 18.32 -8.81
CA LEU A 84 0.91 17.31 -7.87
C LEU A 84 0.52 17.93 -6.53
N ALA A 85 1.32 18.86 -5.99
CA ALA A 85 1.00 19.55 -4.74
C ALA A 85 -0.33 20.32 -4.82
N ARG A 86 -0.60 21.00 -5.94
CA ARG A 86 -1.90 21.65 -6.19
C ARG A 86 -3.04 20.64 -6.14
N ASP A 87 -2.91 19.52 -6.85
CA ASP A 87 -3.97 18.53 -6.97
C ASP A 87 -4.18 17.79 -5.63
N VAL A 88 -3.10 17.42 -4.94
CA VAL A 88 -3.13 16.83 -3.60
C VAL A 88 -3.76 17.76 -2.58
N GLY A 89 -3.40 19.05 -2.60
CA GLY A 89 -4.01 20.06 -1.73
C GLY A 89 -5.51 20.18 -1.96
N ALA A 90 -5.94 20.21 -3.24
CA ALA A 90 -7.37 20.27 -3.58
C ALA A 90 -8.11 19.03 -3.09
N VAL A 91 -7.56 17.81 -3.31
CA VAL A 91 -8.19 16.56 -2.84
C VAL A 91 -8.27 16.52 -1.31
N ARG A 92 -7.19 16.90 -0.59
CA ARG A 92 -7.19 16.99 0.87
C ARG A 92 -8.31 17.90 1.38
N ASP A 93 -8.43 19.10 0.81
CA ASP A 93 -9.42 20.08 1.24
C ASP A 93 -10.85 19.63 0.92
N LEU A 94 -11.09 19.11 -0.28
CA LEU A 94 -12.41 18.62 -0.70
C LEU A 94 -12.84 17.31 -0.01
N THR A 95 -11.90 16.57 0.57
CA THR A 95 -12.17 15.37 1.36
C THR A 95 -12.10 15.60 2.87
N GLU A 96 -11.99 16.88 3.30
CA GLU A 96 -11.91 17.25 4.72
C GLU A 96 -10.80 16.50 5.48
N GLY A 97 -9.62 16.36 4.83
CA GLY A 97 -8.45 15.69 5.40
C GLY A 97 -8.48 14.16 5.35
N ARG A 98 -9.46 13.54 4.71
CA ARG A 98 -9.53 12.06 4.54
C ARG A 98 -8.59 11.51 3.48
N PHE A 99 -7.65 12.28 2.95
CA PHE A 99 -6.76 11.84 1.88
C PHE A 99 -5.40 11.37 2.39
N GLU A 100 -4.85 10.34 1.74
CA GLU A 100 -3.50 9.80 1.93
C GLU A 100 -2.78 9.69 0.57
N LEU A 101 -1.60 10.28 0.47
CA LEU A 101 -0.81 10.25 -0.76
C LEU A 101 0.15 9.05 -0.76
N GLY A 102 -0.15 8.04 -1.55
CA GLY A 102 0.79 6.94 -1.80
C GLY A 102 1.63 7.21 -3.05
N LEU A 103 2.94 7.08 -2.94
CA LEU A 103 3.91 7.31 -4.00
C LEU A 103 4.83 6.10 -4.22
N GLY A 104 5.14 5.84 -5.48
CA GLY A 104 6.14 4.89 -5.93
C GLY A 104 6.96 5.48 -7.08
N THR A 105 8.08 4.83 -7.41
CA THR A 105 9.03 5.31 -8.42
C THR A 105 8.56 5.13 -9.86
N GLY A 106 7.50 4.34 -10.09
CA GLY A 106 7.11 3.86 -11.43
C GLY A 106 8.10 2.83 -11.99
N TYR A 107 7.60 1.70 -12.44
CA TYR A 107 8.45 0.61 -12.95
C TYR A 107 7.97 0.04 -14.30
N VAL A 108 6.76 0.38 -14.71
CA VAL A 108 6.16 -0.15 -15.94
C VAL A 108 6.60 0.71 -17.13
N ARG A 109 7.65 0.27 -17.84
CA ARG A 109 8.23 0.99 -18.97
C ARG A 109 7.21 1.32 -20.06
N ALA A 110 6.33 0.37 -20.39
CA ALA A 110 5.31 0.55 -21.42
C ALA A 110 4.34 1.70 -21.12
N GLU A 111 4.09 2.02 -19.86
CA GLU A 111 3.25 3.16 -19.47
C GLU A 111 3.96 4.50 -19.71
N PHE A 112 5.27 4.59 -19.47
CA PHE A 112 6.06 5.77 -19.84
C PHE A 112 6.07 5.98 -21.35
N GLU A 113 6.26 4.91 -22.13
CA GLU A 113 6.23 4.97 -23.60
C GLU A 113 4.86 5.41 -24.12
N ALA A 114 3.77 4.86 -23.57
CA ALA A 114 2.41 5.22 -23.97
C ALA A 114 2.02 6.68 -23.59
N THR A 115 2.64 7.23 -22.55
CA THR A 115 2.43 8.64 -22.14
C THR A 115 3.43 9.59 -22.81
N GLU A 116 4.28 9.11 -23.74
CA GLU A 116 5.33 9.90 -24.40
C GLU A 116 6.34 10.53 -23.40
N LEU A 117 6.42 9.98 -22.20
CA LEU A 117 7.38 10.38 -21.20
C LEU A 117 8.67 9.57 -21.31
N PRO A 118 9.84 10.17 -21.08
CA PRO A 118 11.08 9.41 -21.04
C PRO A 118 11.03 8.39 -19.90
N TYR A 119 11.59 7.19 -20.13
CA TYR A 119 11.79 6.20 -19.07
C TYR A 119 13.21 6.31 -18.51
N PRO A 120 13.41 7.07 -17.42
CA PRO A 120 14.72 7.27 -16.83
C PRO A 120 15.27 6.00 -16.16
N SER A 121 16.56 6.00 -15.82
CA SER A 121 17.16 4.97 -14.99
C SER A 121 16.44 4.87 -13.62
N ALA A 122 16.53 3.70 -12.98
CA ALA A 122 15.95 3.51 -11.64
C ALA A 122 16.42 4.58 -10.64
N ARG A 123 17.71 4.93 -10.70
CA ARG A 123 18.27 5.99 -9.87
C ARG A 123 17.57 7.32 -10.09
N GLN A 124 17.40 7.75 -11.33
CA GLN A 124 16.76 9.03 -11.67
C GLN A 124 15.29 9.05 -11.28
N ARG A 125 14.57 7.90 -11.41
CA ARG A 125 13.17 7.80 -10.95
C ARG A 125 13.07 7.94 -9.42
N ILE A 126 14.01 7.35 -8.68
CA ILE A 126 14.08 7.50 -7.21
C ILE A 126 14.39 8.94 -6.83
N ASP A 127 15.37 9.59 -7.51
CA ASP A 127 15.72 11.01 -7.28
C ASP A 127 14.51 11.91 -7.53
N HIS A 128 13.76 11.65 -8.59
CA HIS A 128 12.55 12.41 -8.91
C HIS A 128 11.45 12.21 -7.86
N MET A 129 11.20 10.96 -7.44
CA MET A 129 10.22 10.67 -6.37
C MET A 129 10.61 11.41 -5.07
N GLN A 130 11.87 11.38 -4.69
CA GLN A 130 12.36 12.10 -3.52
C GLN A 130 12.11 13.61 -3.64
N HIS A 131 12.40 14.20 -4.80
CA HIS A 131 12.14 15.63 -5.05
C HIS A 131 10.63 15.97 -4.96
N VAL A 132 9.76 15.10 -5.46
CA VAL A 132 8.30 15.24 -5.32
C VAL A 132 7.90 15.22 -3.85
N ILE A 133 8.40 14.27 -3.06
CA ILE A 133 8.11 14.14 -1.63
C ILE A 133 8.56 15.38 -0.87
N GLU A 134 9.77 15.85 -1.09
CA GLU A 134 10.32 17.04 -0.46
C GLU A 134 9.46 18.29 -0.75
N TYR A 135 8.98 18.40 -1.99
CA TYR A 135 8.08 19.49 -2.38
C TYR A 135 6.74 19.41 -1.64
N ILE A 136 6.12 18.21 -1.59
CA ILE A 136 4.87 17.97 -0.87
C ILE A 136 5.04 18.27 0.62
N ARG A 137 6.08 17.75 1.27
CA ARG A 137 6.36 17.99 2.69
C ARG A 137 6.50 19.48 3.03
N LYS A 138 7.14 20.23 2.13
CA LYS A 138 7.34 21.68 2.32
C LYS A 138 6.04 22.49 2.23
N HIS A 139 5.10 22.08 1.36
CA HIS A 139 3.90 22.89 1.06
C HIS A 139 2.62 22.33 1.67
N LEU A 140 2.60 21.04 1.99
CA LEU A 140 1.46 20.30 2.54
C LEU A 140 1.95 19.35 3.66
N PRO A 141 2.47 19.89 4.79
CA PRO A 141 3.11 19.09 5.83
C PRO A 141 2.15 18.13 6.55
N ASP A 142 0.87 18.39 6.50
CA ASP A 142 -0.22 17.65 7.14
C ASP A 142 -0.74 16.46 6.29
N VAL A 143 -0.33 16.35 5.02
CA VAL A 143 -0.74 15.22 4.18
C VAL A 143 0.06 13.97 4.57
N LEU A 144 -0.66 12.87 4.89
CA LEU A 144 -0.02 11.58 5.12
C LEU A 144 0.59 11.05 3.82
N ILE A 145 1.86 10.66 3.88
CA ILE A 145 2.59 10.12 2.73
C ILE A 145 2.93 8.66 2.98
N LEU A 146 2.42 7.79 2.10
CA LEU A 146 2.83 6.40 1.97
C LEU A 146 3.87 6.29 0.86
N ILE A 147 4.99 5.63 1.15
CA ILE A 147 6.00 5.28 0.14
C ILE A 147 6.10 3.77 0.06
N ALA A 148 5.89 3.21 -1.14
CA ALA A 148 6.01 1.78 -1.38
C ALA A 148 7.24 1.44 -2.24
N GLY A 149 7.96 0.42 -1.82
CA GLY A 149 9.10 -0.15 -2.54
C GLY A 149 10.10 -0.85 -1.62
N ASN A 150 10.87 -1.79 -2.16
CA ASN A 150 11.74 -2.67 -1.37
C ASN A 150 13.24 -2.37 -1.50
N GLY A 151 13.64 -1.58 -2.49
CA GLY A 151 15.06 -1.25 -2.66
C GLY A 151 15.58 -0.37 -1.53
N ASP A 152 16.80 -0.61 -1.08
CA ASP A 152 17.44 0.07 0.05
C ASP A 152 17.33 1.60 -0.01
N ARG A 153 17.51 2.16 -1.21
CA ARG A 153 17.44 3.60 -1.38
C ARG A 153 16.01 4.14 -1.21
N VAL A 154 14.99 3.42 -1.71
CA VAL A 154 13.58 3.79 -1.53
C VAL A 154 13.21 3.66 -0.05
N LEU A 155 13.60 2.57 0.61
CA LEU A 155 13.34 2.37 2.03
C LEU A 155 14.05 3.41 2.91
N THR A 156 15.27 3.85 2.53
CA THR A 156 15.97 4.94 3.23
C THR A 156 15.20 6.26 3.13
N ILE A 157 14.66 6.59 1.95
CA ILE A 157 13.82 7.78 1.76
C ILE A 157 12.51 7.64 2.56
N ALA A 158 11.87 6.48 2.48
CA ALA A 158 10.64 6.19 3.20
C ALA A 158 10.82 6.31 4.72
N ALA A 159 11.87 5.71 5.29
CA ALA A 159 12.19 5.80 6.71
C ALA A 159 12.34 7.25 7.20
N LYS A 160 12.91 8.12 6.36
CA LYS A 160 13.20 9.52 6.72
C LYS A 160 12.05 10.48 6.45
N GLN A 161 11.18 10.19 5.47
CA GLN A 161 10.24 11.19 4.94
C GLN A 161 8.78 10.72 4.86
N ALA A 162 8.50 9.41 4.94
CA ALA A 162 7.13 8.90 4.93
C ALA A 162 6.48 8.91 6.33
N ASP A 163 5.17 8.79 6.36
CA ASP A 163 4.38 8.43 7.55
C ASP A 163 4.03 6.94 7.52
N ILE A 164 3.87 6.39 6.31
CA ILE A 164 3.49 4.99 6.08
C ILE A 164 4.51 4.36 5.12
N ILE A 165 5.01 3.19 5.44
CA ILE A 165 5.93 2.43 4.59
C ILE A 165 5.23 1.21 4.04
N GLY A 166 5.02 1.17 2.72
CA GLY A 166 4.49 0.03 2.00
C GLY A 166 5.58 -1.00 1.75
N LEU A 167 5.55 -2.08 2.53
CA LEU A 167 6.43 -3.23 2.40
C LEU A 167 5.74 -4.26 1.50
N THR A 168 6.23 -4.45 0.30
CA THR A 168 5.64 -5.39 -0.68
C THR A 168 6.15 -6.82 -0.49
N GLY A 169 6.67 -7.13 0.68
CA GLY A 169 7.13 -8.45 1.03
C GLY A 169 8.51 -8.84 0.48
N GLY A 170 9.18 -7.94 -0.19
CA GLY A 170 10.55 -8.06 -0.68
C GLY A 170 10.81 -9.16 -1.71
N ASP A 171 11.73 -8.87 -2.62
CA ASP A 171 12.39 -9.93 -3.37
C ASP A 171 13.26 -10.70 -2.35
N GLN A 172 13.00 -11.99 -2.19
CA GLN A 172 13.80 -12.79 -1.25
C GLN A 172 15.22 -12.86 -1.79
N ALA A 173 16.15 -12.26 -1.10
CA ALA A 173 17.55 -12.57 -1.34
C ALA A 173 17.73 -14.10 -1.17
N PRO A 174 18.45 -14.77 -2.08
CA PRO A 174 18.71 -16.21 -1.92
C PRO A 174 19.23 -16.50 -0.52
N GLY A 175 18.47 -17.29 0.27
CA GLY A 175 18.81 -17.63 1.65
C GLY A 175 18.25 -16.73 2.75
N ALA A 176 17.45 -15.72 2.43
CA ALA A 176 16.76 -14.94 3.47
C ALA A 176 15.72 -15.80 4.20
N VAL A 177 15.92 -15.95 5.50
CA VAL A 177 15.03 -16.75 6.37
C VAL A 177 13.72 -16.01 6.62
N ASP A 178 13.77 -14.68 6.72
CA ASP A 178 12.63 -13.80 6.96
C ASP A 178 12.84 -12.45 6.25
N PRO A 179 12.41 -12.34 4.98
CA PRO A 179 12.60 -11.12 4.19
C PRO A 179 11.87 -9.90 4.76
N LEU A 180 10.73 -10.09 5.41
CA LEU A 180 9.97 -9.00 6.02
C LEU A 180 10.71 -8.42 7.23
N ALA A 181 11.21 -9.28 8.11
CA ALA A 181 12.03 -8.87 9.26
C ALA A 181 13.29 -8.10 8.81
N GLU A 182 13.97 -8.59 7.76
CA GLU A 182 15.15 -7.93 7.21
C GLU A 182 14.84 -6.51 6.71
N ARG A 183 13.78 -6.33 5.95
CA ARG A 183 13.39 -5.01 5.43
C ARG A 183 12.95 -4.05 6.53
N ILE A 184 12.27 -4.54 7.55
CA ILE A 184 11.85 -3.74 8.71
C ILE A 184 13.06 -3.31 9.54
N GLU A 185 14.02 -4.21 9.75
CA GLU A 185 15.26 -3.86 10.47
C GLU A 185 16.10 -2.85 9.67
N PHE A 186 16.11 -2.96 8.34
CA PHE A 186 16.72 -1.94 7.48
C PHE A 186 16.06 -0.57 7.68
N VAL A 187 14.73 -0.50 7.69
CA VAL A 187 13.98 0.74 7.94
C VAL A 187 14.31 1.30 9.33
N ARG A 188 14.31 0.46 10.35
CA ARG A 188 14.67 0.84 11.73
C ARG A 188 16.06 1.45 11.78
N SER A 189 17.03 0.80 11.16
CA SER A 189 18.44 1.25 11.13
C SER A 189 18.60 2.56 10.35
N ALA A 190 17.79 2.79 9.31
CA ALA A 190 17.85 3.99 8.46
C ALA A 190 17.31 5.26 9.16
N ALA A 191 16.39 5.12 10.12
CA ALA A 191 15.81 6.23 10.88
C ALA A 191 15.35 5.77 12.28
N PRO A 192 16.27 5.43 13.19
CA PRO A 192 15.94 4.87 14.50
C PRO A 192 15.05 5.79 15.33
N ASP A 193 15.30 7.10 15.32
CA ASP A 193 14.55 8.09 16.10
C ASP A 193 13.10 8.31 15.61
N ARG A 194 12.78 7.82 14.41
CA ARG A 194 11.43 7.96 13.80
C ARG A 194 10.67 6.65 13.71
N PHE A 195 11.34 5.52 13.89
CA PHE A 195 10.77 4.21 13.59
C PHE A 195 9.42 3.99 14.26
N ASP A 196 9.27 4.33 15.52
CA ASP A 196 8.04 4.13 16.29
C ASP A 196 6.86 5.02 15.80
N SER A 197 7.17 6.12 15.13
CA SER A 197 6.15 6.98 14.50
C SER A 197 5.67 6.45 13.15
N LEU A 198 6.40 5.56 12.50
CA LEU A 198 6.08 5.02 11.20
C LEU A 198 4.97 3.97 11.29
N GLU A 199 4.02 4.01 10.38
CA GLU A 199 3.06 2.94 10.16
C GLU A 199 3.60 1.98 9.10
N LEU A 200 3.65 0.69 9.41
CA LEU A 200 4.13 -0.34 8.48
C LEU A 200 2.95 -1.02 7.79
N ASN A 201 3.01 -1.07 6.46
CA ASN A 201 1.97 -1.64 5.62
C ASN A 201 2.47 -2.90 4.88
N VAL A 202 1.60 -3.89 4.79
CA VAL A 202 1.76 -5.05 3.90
C VAL A 202 0.55 -5.14 2.97
N ALA A 203 0.81 -5.28 1.68
CA ALA A 203 -0.22 -5.52 0.67
C ALA A 203 -0.42 -7.03 0.48
N ILE A 204 -1.65 -7.50 0.64
CA ILE A 204 -2.05 -8.87 0.37
C ILE A 204 -2.41 -9.00 -1.11
N THR A 205 -1.64 -9.79 -1.83
CA THR A 205 -1.79 -10.00 -3.28
C THR A 205 -2.57 -11.27 -3.61
N ALA A 206 -2.67 -12.20 -2.66
CA ALA A 206 -3.48 -13.42 -2.80
C ALA A 206 -4.03 -13.88 -1.45
N MET A 207 -5.28 -14.34 -1.46
CA MET A 207 -5.93 -15.00 -0.34
C MET A 207 -7.09 -15.89 -0.84
N PRO A 208 -7.55 -16.89 -0.06
CA PRO A 208 -8.71 -17.69 -0.42
C PRO A 208 -9.98 -16.83 -0.51
N ILE A 209 -10.76 -17.03 -1.58
CA ILE A 209 -12.05 -16.33 -1.77
C ILE A 209 -13.24 -17.28 -1.94
N ASP A 210 -13.00 -18.59 -2.05
CA ASP A 210 -13.98 -19.62 -2.36
C ASP A 210 -14.21 -20.62 -1.20
N GLY A 211 -13.64 -20.38 -0.04
CA GLY A 211 -13.73 -21.28 1.11
C GLY A 211 -12.80 -22.48 1.08
N SER A 212 -11.97 -22.66 0.05
CA SER A 212 -11.01 -23.76 -0.07
C SER A 212 -9.86 -23.70 0.95
N GLY A 213 -9.61 -22.52 1.51
CA GLY A 213 -8.43 -22.25 2.33
C GLY A 213 -7.15 -22.04 1.51
N MET A 214 -7.21 -22.14 0.17
CA MET A 214 -6.06 -21.99 -0.72
C MET A 214 -6.21 -20.76 -1.62
N PRO A 215 -5.20 -19.87 -1.67
CA PRO A 215 -5.20 -18.69 -2.52
C PRO A 215 -4.88 -19.05 -3.99
N ASP A 216 -5.38 -18.24 -4.95
CA ASP A 216 -4.87 -18.27 -6.33
C ASP A 216 -3.50 -17.57 -6.37
N LEU A 217 -2.45 -18.34 -6.69
CA LEU A 217 -1.07 -17.86 -6.71
C LEU A 217 -0.65 -17.21 -8.04
N LYS A 218 -1.57 -16.99 -8.99
CA LYS A 218 -1.22 -16.38 -10.31
C LYS A 218 -0.57 -15.01 -10.18
N ILE A 219 -1.11 -14.15 -9.33
CA ILE A 219 -0.56 -12.79 -9.11
C ILE A 219 0.81 -12.86 -8.40
N PRO A 220 0.96 -13.50 -7.24
CA PRO A 220 2.28 -13.67 -6.61
C PRO A 220 3.33 -14.25 -7.55
N ARG A 221 2.99 -15.31 -8.29
CA ARG A 221 3.90 -15.96 -9.23
C ARG A 221 4.37 -15.04 -10.36
N ARG A 222 3.54 -14.12 -10.82
CA ARG A 222 3.93 -13.14 -11.84
C ARG A 222 5.05 -12.20 -11.37
N PHE A 223 5.02 -11.84 -10.08
CA PHE A 223 6.02 -10.94 -9.48
C PHE A 223 7.22 -11.68 -8.89
N LEU A 224 7.03 -12.92 -8.47
CA LEU A 224 8.03 -13.78 -7.82
C LEU A 224 8.14 -15.14 -8.54
N PRO A 225 8.51 -15.14 -9.84
CA PRO A 225 8.49 -16.36 -10.67
C PRO A 225 9.53 -17.41 -10.27
N HIS A 226 10.50 -17.04 -9.45
CA HIS A 226 11.56 -17.90 -8.97
C HIS A 226 11.19 -18.68 -7.70
N LEU A 227 10.08 -18.32 -7.01
CA LEU A 227 9.64 -19.00 -5.80
C LEU A 227 8.76 -20.21 -6.13
N THR A 228 8.92 -21.27 -5.34
CA THR A 228 8.02 -22.42 -5.32
C THR A 228 6.66 -22.06 -4.72
N ASP A 229 5.64 -22.92 -4.90
CA ASP A 229 4.32 -22.69 -4.31
C ASP A 229 4.37 -22.64 -2.79
N ASP A 230 5.17 -23.50 -2.16
CA ASP A 230 5.36 -23.51 -0.71
C ASP A 230 6.03 -22.20 -0.21
N GLU A 231 6.95 -21.64 -0.95
CA GLU A 231 7.57 -20.36 -0.63
C GLU A 231 6.58 -19.21 -0.84
N LEU A 232 5.80 -19.23 -1.92
CA LEU A 232 4.73 -18.25 -2.16
C LEU A 232 3.67 -18.29 -1.06
N LEU A 233 3.25 -19.46 -0.58
CA LEU A 233 2.29 -19.60 0.53
C LEU A 233 2.84 -19.03 1.85
N ARG A 234 4.16 -19.05 2.04
CA ARG A 234 4.83 -18.42 3.20
C ARG A 234 5.07 -16.93 3.03
N HIS A 235 4.98 -16.42 1.79
CA HIS A 235 5.27 -15.01 1.51
C HIS A 235 4.32 -14.08 2.28
N PRO A 236 4.81 -12.94 2.84
CA PRO A 236 3.99 -12.03 3.66
C PRO A 236 2.76 -11.45 2.95
N GLY A 237 2.82 -11.30 1.63
CA GLY A 237 1.70 -10.81 0.80
C GLY A 237 0.68 -11.90 0.43
N VAL A 238 0.78 -13.12 0.99
CA VAL A 238 -0.12 -14.24 0.69
C VAL A 238 -0.74 -14.77 1.99
N LEU A 239 -2.06 -14.82 2.04
CA LEU A 239 -2.80 -15.45 3.15
C LEU A 239 -3.36 -16.79 2.69
N SER A 240 -3.46 -17.75 3.60
CA SER A 240 -4.04 -19.08 3.38
C SER A 240 -4.74 -19.58 4.63
N GLY A 241 -5.54 -20.65 4.48
CA GLY A 241 -6.30 -21.22 5.57
C GLY A 241 -7.68 -20.63 5.76
N SER A 242 -8.26 -20.85 6.93
CA SER A 242 -9.56 -20.30 7.33
C SER A 242 -9.48 -18.80 7.64
N THR A 243 -10.62 -18.15 7.83
CA THR A 243 -10.69 -16.75 8.30
C THR A 243 -9.87 -16.53 9.56
N ARG A 244 -9.95 -17.47 10.51
CA ARG A 244 -9.19 -17.42 11.76
C ARG A 244 -7.69 -17.55 11.54
N ASP A 245 -7.26 -18.48 10.69
CA ASP A 245 -5.83 -18.66 10.37
C ASP A 245 -5.26 -17.39 9.73
N MET A 246 -6.01 -16.75 8.83
CA MET A 246 -5.63 -15.48 8.23
C MET A 246 -5.55 -14.34 9.27
N ALA A 247 -6.52 -14.26 10.18
CA ALA A 247 -6.51 -13.27 11.26
C ALA A 247 -5.31 -13.49 12.20
N ASP A 248 -5.05 -14.74 12.60
CA ASP A 248 -3.92 -15.08 13.46
C ASP A 248 -2.58 -14.76 12.81
N ARG A 249 -2.45 -14.97 11.50
CA ARG A 249 -1.26 -14.58 10.74
C ARG A 249 -1.07 -13.06 10.72
N ILE A 250 -2.13 -12.28 10.55
CA ILE A 250 -2.09 -10.80 10.59
C ILE A 250 -1.76 -10.31 12.00
N ARG A 251 -2.31 -10.91 13.06
CA ARG A 251 -1.89 -10.62 14.45
C ARG A 251 -0.39 -10.87 14.62
N GLY A 252 0.10 -11.99 14.09
CA GLY A 252 1.53 -12.29 14.10
C GLY A 252 2.38 -11.22 13.42
N TYR A 253 1.93 -10.62 12.32
CA TYR A 253 2.65 -9.51 11.66
C TYR A 253 2.73 -8.27 12.56
N ARG A 254 1.65 -7.93 13.26
CA ARG A 254 1.66 -6.82 14.21
C ARG A 254 2.54 -7.11 15.42
N ASP A 255 2.35 -8.27 16.03
CA ASP A 255 3.00 -8.62 17.28
C ASP A 255 4.52 -8.86 17.13
N THR A 256 4.94 -9.34 15.94
CA THR A 256 6.36 -9.63 15.66
C THR A 256 7.08 -8.44 15.01
N TYR A 257 6.40 -7.75 14.10
CA TYR A 257 7.03 -6.77 13.22
C TYR A 257 6.49 -5.35 13.37
N GLY A 258 5.39 -5.15 14.08
CA GLY A 258 4.72 -3.85 14.17
C GLY A 258 3.91 -3.47 12.92
N VAL A 259 3.63 -4.42 12.02
CA VAL A 259 2.78 -4.17 10.84
C VAL A 259 1.33 -4.05 11.27
N SER A 260 0.75 -2.88 11.12
CA SER A 260 -0.63 -2.58 11.53
C SER A 260 -1.55 -2.22 10.37
N TYR A 261 -1.01 -1.93 9.19
CA TYR A 261 -1.80 -1.54 8.04
C TYR A 261 -1.78 -2.64 6.97
N ILE A 262 -2.94 -3.22 6.68
CA ILE A 262 -3.11 -4.29 5.70
C ILE A 262 -3.96 -3.77 4.54
N ILE A 263 -3.44 -3.88 3.31
CA ILE A 263 -4.18 -3.52 2.10
C ILE A 263 -4.47 -4.79 1.30
N VAL A 264 -5.73 -4.96 0.87
CA VAL A 264 -6.15 -6.07 0.03
C VAL A 264 -6.65 -5.58 -1.34
N GLN A 265 -6.73 -6.47 -2.32
CA GLN A 265 -7.31 -6.18 -3.63
C GLN A 265 -8.85 -6.25 -3.59
N ALA A 266 -9.53 -5.50 -4.46
CA ALA A 266 -11.00 -5.47 -4.54
C ALA A 266 -11.67 -6.86 -4.54
N PRO A 267 -11.19 -7.88 -5.28
CA PRO A 267 -11.81 -9.21 -5.25
C PRO A 267 -11.78 -9.91 -3.89
N HIS A 268 -10.92 -9.46 -2.99
CA HIS A 268 -10.78 -10.04 -1.64
C HIS A 268 -11.69 -9.39 -0.60
N ALA A 269 -12.31 -8.24 -0.91
CA ALA A 269 -12.96 -7.37 0.07
C ALA A 269 -14.02 -8.10 0.93
N GLU A 270 -14.93 -8.84 0.30
CA GLU A 270 -16.03 -9.52 0.98
C GLU A 270 -15.55 -10.63 1.96
N VAL A 271 -14.53 -11.37 1.57
CA VAL A 271 -13.97 -12.42 2.44
C VAL A 271 -13.10 -11.79 3.52
N PHE A 272 -12.33 -10.75 3.16
CA PHE A 272 -11.46 -10.07 4.11
C PHE A 272 -12.24 -9.29 5.19
N ALA A 273 -13.47 -8.85 4.91
CA ALA A 273 -14.34 -8.26 5.93
C ALA A 273 -14.58 -9.20 7.12
N LYS A 274 -14.61 -10.52 6.90
CA LYS A 274 -14.71 -11.50 7.99
C LYS A 274 -13.41 -11.55 8.81
N VAL A 275 -12.27 -11.37 8.16
CA VAL A 275 -10.97 -11.27 8.85
C VAL A 275 -10.90 -9.98 9.67
N ILE A 276 -11.41 -8.85 9.15
CA ILE A 276 -11.53 -7.60 9.90
C ILE A 276 -12.34 -7.79 11.17
N ALA A 277 -13.49 -8.49 11.08
CA ALA A 277 -14.34 -8.76 12.23
C ALA A 277 -13.65 -9.61 13.32
N GLU A 278 -12.75 -10.52 12.93
CA GLU A 278 -11.93 -11.30 13.86
C GLU A 278 -10.81 -10.46 14.51
N LEU A 279 -10.36 -9.38 13.87
CA LEU A 279 -9.23 -8.56 14.31
C LEU A 279 -9.65 -7.36 15.17
N ARG A 280 -10.90 -6.94 15.07
CA ARG A 280 -11.54 -5.89 15.88
C ARG A 280 -12.31 -6.45 17.06
#